data_b27bb706f2b1ac370a3e3ccf66061314
#
_entry.id   b27bb706f2b1ac370a3e3ccf66061314
#
_cell.length_a   1.000
_cell.length_b   1.000
_cell.length_c   1.000
_cell.angle_alpha   90.00
_cell.angle_beta   90.00
_cell.angle_gamma   90.00
#
_symmetry.space_group_name_H-M   'P 1'
#
loop_
_entity.id
_entity.type
_entity.pdbx_description
1 polymer ?
#
loop_
_entity_poly.entity_id
_entity_poly.type
_entity_poly.pdbx_seq_one_letter_code
_entity_poly.pdbx_strand_id
1 'polypeptide(L)'
;MAEVLALQDRMNDAALRGGGAAFDEFLSKNFVASDPSNTIRHRDDMIALFSSGRIAYSSVKTAIDYADQLAEDIVVVMGTETTEQSAVPSDTGLESVAIGETLNRRFTNVYRKEDGAWRLLIKQSTITPVK
;
A
#
# COMPACT_ATOMS: atom_id res chain seq x y z
N MET A 1 7.85 15.65 6.61
CA MET A 1 7.62 15.19 5.20
C MET A 1 8.66 14.16 4.75
N ALA A 2 9.94 14.43 4.91
CA ALA A 2 10.99 13.47 4.52
C ALA A 2 10.85 12.10 5.21
N GLU A 3 10.46 12.07 6.47
CA GLU A 3 10.24 10.85 7.23
C GLU A 3 9.09 10.01 6.67
N VAL A 4 8.03 10.65 6.20
CA VAL A 4 6.88 9.96 5.61
C VAL A 4 7.24 9.38 4.26
N LEU A 5 7.98 10.10 3.42
CA LEU A 5 8.43 9.59 2.14
C LEU A 5 9.41 8.42 2.31
N ALA A 6 10.28 8.49 3.32
CA ALA A 6 11.18 7.38 3.65
C ALA A 6 10.40 6.15 4.16
N LEU A 7 9.34 6.37 4.93
CA LEU A 7 8.45 5.30 5.38
C LEU A 7 7.78 4.62 4.19
N GLN A 8 7.31 5.39 3.21
CA GLN A 8 6.69 4.85 2.00
C GLN A 8 7.66 3.98 1.20
N ASP A 9 8.92 4.40 1.08
CA ASP A 9 9.96 3.60 0.42
C ASP A 9 10.19 2.28 1.16
N ARG A 10 10.22 2.30 2.49
CA ARG A 10 10.37 1.08 3.29
C ARG A 10 9.19 0.14 3.15
N MET A 11 7.97 0.69 3.03
CA MET A 11 6.78 -0.13 2.77
C MET A 11 6.84 -0.80 1.41
N ASN A 12 7.31 -0.10 0.37
CA ASN A 12 7.52 -0.67 -0.95
C ASN A 12 8.54 -1.80 -0.91
N ASP A 13 9.64 -1.63 -0.19
CA ASP A 13 10.64 -2.68 0.01
C ASP A 13 10.04 -3.91 0.71
N ALA A 14 9.24 -3.70 1.75
CA ALA A 14 8.59 -4.79 2.48
C ALA A 14 7.61 -5.54 1.57
N ALA A 15 6.89 -4.83 0.71
CA ALA A 15 5.98 -5.46 -0.26
C ALA A 15 6.73 -6.35 -1.24
N LEU A 16 7.93 -5.94 -1.67
CA LEU A 16 8.77 -6.75 -2.56
C LEU A 16 9.29 -8.01 -1.89
N ARG A 17 9.58 -7.96 -0.58
CA ARG A 17 10.09 -9.11 0.17
C ARG A 17 9.00 -10.09 0.59
N GLY A 18 7.73 -9.71 0.47
CA GLY A 18 6.60 -10.59 0.75
C GLY A 18 6.37 -10.92 2.21
N GLY A 19 6.92 -10.14 3.12
CA GLY A 19 6.77 -10.39 4.56
C GLY A 19 5.67 -9.54 5.19
N GLY A 20 4.52 -10.13 5.50
CA GLY A 20 3.43 -9.43 6.17
C GLY A 20 3.81 -8.88 7.54
N ALA A 21 4.72 -9.57 8.25
CA ALA A 21 5.18 -9.14 9.57
C ALA A 21 5.82 -7.75 9.57
N ALA A 22 6.47 -7.34 8.46
CA ALA A 22 7.07 -6.02 8.35
C ALA A 22 6.01 -4.90 8.37
N PHE A 23 4.80 -5.18 7.94
CA PHE A 23 3.71 -4.20 7.93
C PHE A 23 3.18 -3.89 9.33
N ASP A 24 3.45 -4.74 10.31
CA ASP A 24 3.09 -4.50 11.71
C ASP A 24 3.66 -3.17 12.22
N GLU A 25 4.85 -2.83 11.77
CA GLU A 25 5.54 -1.59 12.12
C GLU A 25 4.97 -0.38 11.38
N PHE A 26 4.53 -0.56 10.13
CA PHE A 26 4.14 0.56 9.27
C PHE A 26 2.69 0.96 9.38
N LEU A 27 1.81 0.03 9.71
CA LEU A 27 0.37 0.29 9.73
C LEU A 27 -0.09 0.74 11.11
N SER A 28 -0.94 1.77 11.13
CA SER A 28 -1.65 2.17 12.35
C SER A 28 -2.53 1.01 12.83
N LYS A 29 -2.74 0.93 14.14
CA LYS A 29 -3.71 -0.02 14.71
C LYS A 29 -5.13 0.22 14.18
N ASN A 30 -5.41 1.44 13.77
CA ASN A 30 -6.71 1.83 13.21
C ASN A 30 -6.71 1.84 11.69
N PHE A 31 -5.69 1.25 11.06
CA PHE A 31 -5.55 1.24 9.60
C PHE A 31 -6.80 0.70 8.92
N VAL A 32 -7.20 1.40 7.85
CA VAL A 32 -8.28 0.96 6.97
C VAL A 32 -7.90 1.28 5.53
N ALA A 33 -8.19 0.36 4.63
CA ALA A 33 -7.99 0.55 3.22
C ALA A 33 -9.29 0.29 2.45
N SER A 34 -9.54 1.10 1.42
CA SER A 34 -10.53 0.82 0.40
C SER A 34 -9.74 0.34 -0.82
N ASP A 35 -9.81 -0.95 -1.09
CA ASP A 35 -8.99 -1.55 -2.13
C ASP A 35 -9.71 -1.62 -3.50
N PRO A 36 -8.97 -1.91 -4.59
CA PRO A 36 -9.58 -1.95 -5.93
C PRO A 36 -10.66 -3.02 -6.10
N SER A 37 -10.76 -3.97 -5.19
CA SER A 37 -11.81 -5.00 -5.22
C SER A 37 -13.13 -4.54 -4.61
N ASN A 38 -13.26 -3.24 -4.30
CA ASN A 38 -14.44 -2.68 -3.64
C ASN A 38 -14.67 -3.27 -2.25
N THR A 39 -13.59 -3.55 -1.53
CA THR A 39 -13.61 -4.17 -0.21
C THR A 39 -12.89 -3.28 0.78
N ILE A 40 -13.43 -3.20 1.99
CA ILE A 40 -12.75 -2.53 3.10
C ILE A 40 -11.84 -3.55 3.78
N ARG A 41 -10.55 -3.22 3.91
CA ARG A 41 -9.54 -4.05 4.57
C ARG A 41 -9.05 -3.34 5.82
N HIS A 42 -8.97 -4.07 6.90
CA HIS A 42 -8.36 -3.59 8.14
C HIS A 42 -6.91 -4.06 8.24
N ARG A 43 -6.21 -3.61 9.27
CA ARG A 43 -4.79 -3.91 9.48
C ARG A 43 -4.47 -5.40 9.40
N ASP A 44 -5.21 -6.21 10.12
CA ASP A 44 -4.95 -7.66 10.17
C ASP A 44 -5.23 -8.34 8.84
N ASP A 45 -6.21 -7.83 8.09
CA ASP A 45 -6.51 -8.34 6.74
C ASP A 45 -5.34 -8.12 5.80
N MET A 46 -4.73 -6.92 5.83
CA MET A 46 -3.59 -6.59 4.98
C MET A 46 -2.37 -7.42 5.34
N ILE A 47 -2.07 -7.55 6.63
CA ILE A 47 -0.96 -8.36 7.10
C ILE A 47 -1.13 -9.83 6.66
N ALA A 48 -2.35 -10.37 6.77
CA ALA A 48 -2.65 -11.73 6.37
C ALA A 48 -2.48 -11.95 4.86
N LEU A 49 -2.91 -10.99 4.04
CA LEU A 49 -2.76 -11.08 2.58
C LEU A 49 -1.29 -11.17 2.16
N PHE A 50 -0.43 -10.33 2.75
CA PHE A 50 1.01 -10.37 2.45
C PHE A 50 1.69 -11.60 3.05
N SER A 51 1.34 -11.98 4.28
CA SER A 51 1.93 -13.15 4.96
C SER A 51 1.59 -14.47 4.29
N SER A 52 0.40 -14.57 3.70
CA SER A 52 -0.06 -15.79 3.01
C SER A 52 0.47 -15.91 1.58
N GLY A 53 1.12 -14.87 1.05
CA GLY A 53 1.56 -14.83 -0.34
C GLY A 53 0.45 -14.58 -1.35
N ARG A 54 -0.77 -14.24 -0.92
CA ARG A 54 -1.87 -13.90 -1.83
C ARG A 54 -1.64 -12.59 -2.55
N ILE A 55 -0.85 -11.69 -1.96
CA ILE A 55 -0.34 -10.50 -2.61
C ILE A 55 1.19 -10.63 -2.64
N ALA A 56 1.76 -10.64 -3.83
CA ALA A 56 3.20 -10.67 -4.00
C ALA A 56 3.61 -9.93 -5.26
N TYR A 57 4.67 -9.15 -5.16
CA TYR A 57 5.16 -8.32 -6.27
C TYR A 57 6.62 -8.60 -6.57
N SER A 58 6.99 -8.59 -7.85
CA SER A 58 8.38 -8.61 -8.29
C SER A 58 8.92 -7.20 -8.52
N SER A 59 8.04 -6.20 -8.64
CA SER A 59 8.40 -4.80 -8.80
C SER A 59 7.32 -3.90 -8.23
N VAL A 60 7.73 -2.85 -7.52
CA VAL A 60 6.85 -1.79 -7.04
C VAL A 60 7.52 -0.46 -7.35
N LYS A 61 6.84 0.39 -8.12
CA LYS A 61 7.31 1.74 -8.45
C LYS A 61 6.22 2.75 -8.09
N THR A 62 6.62 3.83 -7.46
CA THR A 62 5.71 4.89 -7.03
C THR A 62 6.12 6.22 -7.65
N ALA A 63 5.14 6.96 -8.17
CA ALA A 63 5.30 8.33 -8.62
C ALA A 63 4.34 9.21 -7.83
N ILE A 64 4.88 10.21 -7.13
CA ILE A 64 4.11 11.06 -6.23
C ILE A 64 3.72 12.35 -6.96
N ASP A 65 2.42 12.63 -7.02
CA ASP A 65 1.86 13.84 -7.63
C ASP A 65 1.59 14.93 -6.60
N TYR A 66 1.30 14.54 -5.37
CA TYR A 66 0.93 15.45 -4.31
C TYR A 66 1.37 14.90 -2.97
N ALA A 67 2.00 15.74 -2.16
CA ALA A 67 2.33 15.40 -0.78
C ALA A 67 2.28 16.68 0.04
N ASP A 68 1.52 16.68 1.13
CA ASP A 68 1.38 17.84 2.00
C ASP A 68 1.15 17.43 3.44
N GLN A 69 1.68 18.23 4.34
CA GLN A 69 1.43 18.09 5.77
C GLN A 69 0.25 18.98 6.14
N LEU A 70 -0.90 18.36 6.41
CA LEU A 70 -2.15 19.08 6.66
C LEU A 70 -2.32 19.48 8.12
N ALA A 71 -1.63 18.80 9.02
CA ALA A 71 -1.61 19.08 10.44
C ALA A 71 -0.28 18.59 11.01
N GLU A 72 0.03 18.92 12.24
CA GLU A 72 1.26 18.51 12.89
C GLU A 72 1.48 16.98 12.85
N ASP A 73 0.39 16.22 12.91
CA ASP A 73 0.39 14.76 12.95
C ASP A 73 -0.27 14.11 11.72
N ILE A 74 -0.54 14.85 10.65
CA ILE A 74 -1.21 14.33 9.44
C ILE A 74 -0.45 14.74 8.18
N VAL A 75 -0.11 13.75 7.36
CA VAL A 75 0.45 13.93 6.02
C VAL A 75 -0.39 13.15 5.02
N VAL A 76 -0.68 13.77 3.89
CA VAL A 76 -1.40 13.12 2.78
C VAL A 76 -0.46 13.01 1.58
N VAL A 77 -0.41 11.84 0.98
CA VAL A 77 0.40 11.57 -0.22
C VAL A 77 -0.52 10.96 -1.27
N MET A 78 -0.49 11.51 -2.47
CA MET A 78 -1.24 11.01 -3.62
C MET A 78 -0.30 10.75 -4.79
N GLY A 79 -0.57 9.71 -5.54
CA GLY A 79 0.25 9.38 -6.69
C GLY A 79 -0.23 8.14 -7.41
N THR A 80 0.69 7.58 -8.18
CA THR A 80 0.49 6.33 -8.89
C THR A 80 1.47 5.28 -8.40
N GLU A 81 1.01 4.04 -8.41
CA GLU A 81 1.81 2.88 -8.06
C GLU A 81 1.71 1.88 -9.20
N THR A 82 2.87 1.42 -9.68
CA THR A 82 2.95 0.40 -10.71
C THR A 82 3.58 -0.84 -10.09
N THR A 83 2.85 -1.95 -10.12
CA THR A 83 3.31 -3.22 -9.58
C THR A 83 3.34 -4.29 -10.65
N GLU A 84 4.32 -5.18 -10.58
CA GLU A 84 4.37 -6.39 -11.38
C GLU A 84 4.06 -7.56 -10.45
N GLN A 85 3.10 -8.40 -10.84
CA GLN A 85 2.62 -9.49 -10.01
C GLN A 85 3.57 -10.69 -10.06
N SER A 86 4.02 -11.18 -8.91
CA SER A 86 4.82 -12.41 -8.79
C SER A 86 3.99 -13.61 -8.33
N ALA A 87 2.73 -13.39 -7.98
CA ALA A 87 1.77 -14.43 -7.66
C ALA A 87 0.40 -14.03 -8.18
N VAL A 88 -0.47 -15.00 -8.46
CA VAL A 88 -1.86 -14.72 -8.81
C VAL A 88 -2.58 -14.29 -7.54
N PRO A 89 -3.11 -13.05 -7.48
CA PRO A 89 -3.81 -12.58 -6.28
C PRO A 89 -5.11 -13.36 -6.09
N SER A 90 -5.29 -13.96 -4.95
CA SER A 90 -6.53 -14.64 -4.58
C SER A 90 -7.21 -13.93 -3.41
N ASP A 91 -8.54 -13.95 -3.38
CA ASP A 91 -9.36 -13.26 -2.37
C ASP A 91 -9.14 -11.73 -2.34
N THR A 92 -8.65 -11.17 -3.44
CA THR A 92 -8.35 -9.73 -3.55
C THR A 92 -9.22 -9.02 -4.57
N GLY A 93 -10.04 -9.75 -5.34
CA GLY A 93 -10.78 -9.22 -6.47
C GLY A 93 -9.93 -9.04 -7.73
N LEU A 94 -8.68 -9.50 -7.71
CA LEU A 94 -7.71 -9.34 -8.80
C LEU A 94 -7.29 -10.68 -9.41
N GLU A 95 -8.11 -11.71 -9.29
CA GLU A 95 -7.79 -13.08 -9.72
C GLU A 95 -7.58 -13.20 -11.24
N SER A 96 -8.08 -12.23 -12.02
CA SER A 96 -7.87 -12.20 -13.46
C SER A 96 -6.46 -11.74 -13.87
N VAL A 97 -5.68 -11.22 -12.91
CA VAL A 97 -4.34 -10.72 -13.19
C VAL A 97 -3.34 -11.88 -13.14
N ALA A 98 -2.60 -12.08 -14.22
CA ALA A 98 -1.63 -13.16 -14.33
C ALA A 98 -0.27 -12.77 -13.71
N ILE A 99 0.54 -13.78 -13.39
CA ILE A 99 1.93 -13.58 -12.98
C ILE A 99 2.68 -12.85 -14.09
N GLY A 100 3.46 -11.85 -13.73
CA GLY A 100 4.21 -11.01 -14.67
C GLY A 100 3.42 -9.84 -15.24
N GLU A 101 2.11 -9.79 -15.04
CA GLU A 101 1.33 -8.64 -15.47
C GLU A 101 1.60 -7.43 -14.62
N THR A 102 1.54 -6.27 -15.28
CA THR A 102 1.70 -4.96 -14.64
C THR A 102 0.33 -4.38 -14.31
N LEU A 103 0.18 -3.93 -13.07
CA LEU A 103 -0.98 -3.16 -12.64
C LEU A 103 -0.58 -1.74 -12.32
N ASN A 104 -1.37 -0.79 -12.82
CA ASN A 104 -1.28 0.60 -12.40
C ASN A 104 -2.43 0.92 -11.46
N ARG A 105 -2.08 1.57 -10.35
CA ARG A 105 -3.07 2.04 -9.38
C ARG A 105 -2.86 3.52 -9.14
N ARG A 106 -3.96 4.23 -8.92
CA ARG A 106 -3.91 5.55 -8.33
C ARG A 106 -4.21 5.38 -6.84
N PHE A 107 -3.44 6.06 -5.98
CA PHE A 107 -3.60 5.91 -4.54
C PHE A 107 -3.64 7.24 -3.80
N THR A 108 -4.30 7.20 -2.65
CA THR A 108 -4.23 8.22 -1.61
C THR A 108 -3.84 7.55 -0.32
N ASN A 109 -2.76 8.00 0.28
CA ASN A 109 -2.30 7.54 1.59
C ASN A 109 -2.39 8.68 2.59
N VAL A 110 -2.98 8.40 3.75
CA VAL A 110 -2.98 9.32 4.88
C VAL A 110 -2.12 8.70 5.99
N TYR A 111 -1.11 9.44 6.39
CA TYR A 111 -0.20 9.05 7.46
C TYR A 111 -0.52 9.85 8.72
N ARG A 112 -0.47 9.20 9.87
CA ARG A 112 -0.64 9.86 11.17
C ARG A 112 0.56 9.58 12.05
N LYS A 113 1.03 10.60 12.76
CA LYS A 113 2.07 10.43 13.76
C LYS A 113 1.43 9.91 15.05
N GLU A 114 1.88 8.75 15.48
CA GLU A 114 1.36 8.04 16.67
C GLU A 114 2.53 7.68 17.57
N ASP A 115 2.52 8.14 18.80
CA ASP A 115 3.57 7.87 19.78
C ASP A 115 4.98 8.17 19.24
N GLY A 116 5.10 9.29 18.52
CA GLY A 116 6.37 9.74 17.95
C GLY A 116 6.77 9.08 16.64
N ALA A 117 5.97 8.16 16.10
CA ALA A 117 6.26 7.46 14.84
C ALA A 117 5.15 7.68 13.82
N TRP A 118 5.53 7.92 12.55
CA TRP A 118 4.57 7.99 11.47
C TRP A 118 4.09 6.59 11.09
N ARG A 119 2.77 6.45 10.91
CA ARG A 119 2.14 5.20 10.49
C ARG A 119 1.10 5.48 9.42
N LEU A 120 0.92 4.51 8.51
CA LEU A 120 -0.12 4.59 7.50
C LEU A 120 -1.47 4.34 8.16
N LEU A 121 -2.37 5.30 8.07
CA LEU A 121 -3.70 5.25 8.69
C LEU A 121 -4.78 4.85 7.69
N ILE A 122 -4.76 5.45 6.52
CA ILE A 122 -5.77 5.23 5.48
C ILE A 122 -5.07 5.06 4.13
N LYS A 123 -5.49 4.06 3.38
CA LYS A 123 -5.09 3.90 1.99
C LYS A 123 -6.35 3.69 1.14
N GLN A 124 -6.44 4.43 0.05
CA GLN A 124 -7.43 4.19 -0.99
C GLN A 124 -6.65 3.96 -2.27
N SER A 125 -6.99 2.93 -3.02
CA SER A 125 -6.40 2.71 -4.32
C SER A 125 -7.44 2.25 -5.33
N THR A 126 -7.23 2.66 -6.58
CA THR A 126 -8.09 2.32 -7.71
C THR A 126 -7.19 1.87 -8.85
N ILE A 127 -7.54 0.76 -9.48
CA ILE A 127 -6.81 0.29 -10.66
C ILE A 127 -7.14 1.21 -11.82
N THR A 128 -6.10 1.66 -12.53
CA THR A 128 -6.24 2.49 -13.71
C THR A 128 -5.77 1.72 -14.94
N PRO A 129 -6.32 2.02 -16.13
CA PRO A 129 -5.88 1.35 -17.34
C PRO A 129 -4.38 1.57 -17.59
N VAL A 130 -3.71 0.51 -18.03
CA VAL A 130 -2.34 0.61 -18.55
C VAL A 130 -2.42 1.14 -19.97
N LYS A 131 -1.74 2.22 -20.22
CA LYS A 131 -1.68 2.82 -21.57
C LYS A 131 -0.37 2.52 -22.25
#